data_b3c3bb1b0581acb2bdb58ce796bef069
#
_entry.id   b3c3bb1b0581acb2bdb58ce796bef069
#
_cell.length_a   1.000
_cell.length_b   1.000
_cell.length_c   1.000
_cell.angle_alpha   90.00
_cell.angle_beta   90.00
_cell.angle_gamma   90.00
#
_symmetry.space_group_name_H-M   'P 1'
#
loop_
_entity.id
_entity.type
_entity.pdbx_description
1 polymer ?
#
loop_
_entity_poly.entity_id
_entity_poly.type
_entity_poly.pdbx_seq_one_letter_code
_entity_poly.pdbx_strand_id
1 'polypeptide(L)'
;MSWWPWRRARPALDLSVTVVAWNRARELEGLLVNVEPFAREVVVVDGGSDDDTEGLCRQSSKVRYVARPWDGHFGRMKNASFEAATGEWILHLDTDERVGPRLVDRLPWLCAGRAAFYRVPMLWLVSDDPPAYVRTPKHFPCPVPRLFRNRPEHRYLEGEGPVHPRFPEPVRRSMKKLKGVYLLHHCLAWSSREALEAKARAYAAREPGSEATNAAYYLWWRQPHEVRPVGDLA
;
A
#
# COMPACT_ATOMS: atom_id res chain seq x y z
N MET A 1 12.33 -23.81 26.13
CA MET A 1 10.96 -24.38 26.36
C MET A 1 9.99 -23.21 26.46
N SER A 2 9.30 -22.83 25.39
CA SER A 2 8.37 -21.70 25.37
C SER A 2 6.96 -22.18 25.71
N TRP A 3 6.52 -21.84 26.89
CA TRP A 3 5.14 -22.00 27.36
C TRP A 3 4.24 -20.95 26.68
N TRP A 4 3.65 -21.28 25.53
CA TRP A 4 2.54 -20.53 24.96
C TRP A 4 1.36 -21.49 24.71
N PRO A 5 0.34 -21.56 25.62
CA PRO A 5 -0.70 -22.61 25.55
C PRO A 5 -1.84 -22.35 24.54
N TRP A 6 -1.83 -21.28 23.76
CA TRP A 6 -2.95 -20.92 22.89
C TRP A 6 -2.54 -20.76 21.42
N ARG A 7 -1.90 -21.76 20.82
CA ARG A 7 -1.87 -21.85 19.37
C ARG A 7 -3.27 -22.29 18.88
N ARG A 8 -4.25 -21.37 18.91
CA ARG A 8 -5.39 -21.53 18.00
C ARG A 8 -4.79 -21.58 16.59
N ALA A 9 -5.19 -22.61 15.81
CA ALA A 9 -4.82 -22.69 14.41
C ALA A 9 -5.15 -21.32 13.76
N ARG A 10 -4.17 -20.72 13.08
CA ARG A 10 -4.43 -19.47 12.37
C ARG A 10 -5.54 -19.72 11.37
N PRO A 11 -6.60 -18.90 11.30
CA PRO A 11 -7.62 -19.03 10.26
C PRO A 11 -6.97 -19.03 8.89
N ALA A 12 -7.47 -19.84 7.97
CA ALA A 12 -7.03 -19.80 6.57
C ALA A 12 -7.24 -18.39 6.04
N LEU A 13 -6.23 -17.84 5.38
CA LEU A 13 -6.21 -16.47 4.89
C LEU A 13 -6.55 -16.45 3.40
N ASP A 14 -7.80 -16.12 3.08
CA ASP A 14 -8.26 -15.93 1.70
C ASP A 14 -8.05 -14.46 1.27
N LEU A 15 -6.77 -14.11 1.05
CA LEU A 15 -6.29 -12.76 0.82
C LEU A 15 -5.57 -12.65 -0.52
N SER A 16 -6.09 -11.80 -1.39
CA SER A 16 -5.37 -11.31 -2.56
C SER A 16 -4.59 -10.04 -2.18
N VAL A 17 -3.30 -10.01 -2.49
CA VAL A 17 -2.53 -8.77 -2.50
C VAL A 17 -2.63 -8.17 -3.89
N THR A 18 -2.94 -6.87 -4.00
CA THR A 18 -3.08 -6.19 -5.30
C THR A 18 -2.10 -5.04 -5.40
N VAL A 19 -1.46 -4.90 -6.54
CA VAL A 19 -0.39 -3.92 -6.81
C VAL A 19 -0.60 -3.31 -8.20
N VAL A 20 -0.32 -2.02 -8.32
CA VAL A 20 -0.14 -1.36 -9.63
C VAL A 20 1.34 -1.04 -9.78
N ALA A 21 1.93 -1.46 -10.90
CA ALA A 21 3.34 -1.24 -11.21
C ALA A 21 3.49 -0.48 -12.54
N TRP A 22 4.56 0.31 -12.65
CA TRP A 22 5.04 0.91 -13.89
C TRP A 22 6.52 1.26 -13.75
N ASN A 23 7.39 0.48 -14.43
CA ASN A 23 8.84 0.61 -14.34
C ASN A 23 9.35 0.57 -12.89
N ARG A 24 8.98 -0.50 -12.16
CA ARG A 24 9.26 -0.70 -10.73
C ARG A 24 9.66 -2.14 -10.40
N ALA A 25 10.33 -2.82 -11.31
CA ALA A 25 10.72 -4.23 -11.11
C ALA A 25 11.48 -4.45 -9.79
N ARG A 26 12.45 -3.59 -9.46
CA ARG A 26 13.25 -3.70 -8.25
C ARG A 26 12.40 -3.56 -6.97
N GLU A 27 11.53 -2.55 -6.94
CA GLU A 27 10.65 -2.32 -5.77
C GLU A 27 9.62 -3.45 -5.64
N LEU A 28 9.11 -3.92 -6.79
CA LEU A 28 8.14 -5.03 -6.85
C LEU A 28 8.76 -6.34 -6.36
N GLU A 29 10.01 -6.67 -6.73
CA GLU A 29 10.71 -7.86 -6.25
C GLU A 29 10.69 -7.93 -4.71
N GLY A 30 11.13 -6.86 -4.05
CA GLY A 30 11.12 -6.80 -2.58
C GLY A 30 9.70 -6.85 -1.98
N LEU A 31 8.67 -6.35 -2.70
CA LEU A 31 7.28 -6.48 -2.28
C LEU A 31 6.82 -7.94 -2.37
N LEU A 32 7.09 -8.63 -3.48
CA LEU A 32 6.73 -10.04 -3.65
C LEU A 32 7.35 -10.91 -2.55
N VAL A 33 8.64 -10.75 -2.26
CA VAL A 33 9.31 -11.44 -1.14
C VAL A 33 8.59 -11.19 0.19
N ASN A 34 8.10 -9.97 0.43
CA ASN A 34 7.40 -9.63 1.67
C ASN A 34 6.01 -10.26 1.78
N VAL A 35 5.24 -10.36 0.67
CA VAL A 35 3.82 -10.70 0.74
C VAL A 35 3.49 -12.15 0.36
N GLU A 36 4.27 -12.81 -0.49
CA GLU A 36 4.02 -14.20 -0.91
C GLU A 36 3.90 -15.23 0.22
N PRO A 37 4.63 -15.10 1.35
CA PRO A 37 4.51 -16.04 2.46
C PRO A 37 3.10 -16.13 3.07
N PHE A 38 2.28 -15.10 2.96
CA PHE A 38 0.95 -15.06 3.56
C PHE A 38 -0.19 -14.81 2.57
N ALA A 39 0.11 -14.33 1.35
CA ALA A 39 -0.89 -14.10 0.33
C ALA A 39 -1.31 -15.42 -0.34
N ARG A 40 -2.62 -15.52 -0.67
CA ARG A 40 -3.14 -16.57 -1.55
C ARG A 40 -2.67 -16.35 -2.98
N GLU A 41 -2.74 -15.11 -3.44
CA GLU A 41 -2.28 -14.65 -4.75
C GLU A 41 -1.80 -13.19 -4.66
N VAL A 42 -0.99 -12.78 -5.64
CA VAL A 42 -0.62 -11.39 -5.85
C VAL A 42 -1.05 -10.97 -7.26
N VAL A 43 -1.95 -9.99 -7.36
CA VAL A 43 -2.38 -9.44 -8.65
C VAL A 43 -1.56 -8.19 -8.94
N VAL A 44 -0.76 -8.23 -10.01
CA VAL A 44 0.04 -7.10 -10.47
C VAL A 44 -0.58 -6.55 -11.74
N VAL A 45 -1.11 -5.31 -11.68
CA VAL A 45 -1.56 -4.57 -12.87
C VAL A 45 -0.41 -3.69 -13.33
N ASP A 46 0.10 -3.96 -14.52
CA ASP A 46 1.21 -3.24 -15.10
C ASP A 46 0.74 -2.14 -16.07
N GLY A 47 1.22 -0.93 -15.84
CA GLY A 47 0.90 0.27 -16.59
C GLY A 47 1.56 0.38 -17.97
N GLY A 48 2.27 -0.64 -18.42
CA GLY A 48 3.06 -0.68 -19.65
C GLY A 48 4.53 -0.43 -19.37
N SER A 49 5.10 -1.23 -18.46
CA SER A 49 6.53 -1.21 -18.14
C SER A 49 7.38 -1.67 -19.30
N ASP A 50 8.56 -1.07 -19.44
CA ASP A 50 9.63 -1.45 -20.36
C ASP A 50 10.88 -2.02 -19.63
N ASP A 51 10.80 -2.14 -18.27
CA ASP A 51 11.76 -2.88 -17.46
C ASP A 51 11.36 -4.36 -17.30
N ASP A 52 12.05 -5.13 -16.45
CA ASP A 52 11.78 -6.55 -16.22
C ASP A 52 10.57 -6.84 -15.32
N THR A 53 9.62 -5.93 -15.20
CA THR A 53 8.41 -6.10 -14.35
C THR A 53 7.62 -7.36 -14.75
N GLU A 54 7.38 -7.58 -16.04
CA GLU A 54 6.67 -8.78 -16.52
C GLU A 54 7.47 -10.05 -16.29
N GLY A 55 8.77 -10.06 -16.61
CA GLY A 55 9.67 -11.20 -16.40
C GLY A 55 9.70 -11.63 -14.94
N LEU A 56 9.79 -10.67 -14.01
CA LEU A 56 9.73 -10.92 -12.58
C LEU A 56 8.39 -11.55 -12.17
N CYS A 57 7.26 -11.03 -12.65
CA CYS A 57 5.93 -11.58 -12.32
C CYS A 57 5.77 -13.03 -12.77
N ARG A 58 6.35 -13.41 -13.90
CA ARG A 58 6.29 -14.78 -14.44
C ARG A 58 7.09 -15.81 -13.65
N GLN A 59 7.98 -15.39 -12.76
CA GLN A 59 8.80 -16.29 -11.91
C GLN A 59 8.03 -16.92 -10.76
N SER A 60 6.88 -16.36 -10.37
CA SER A 60 6.06 -16.87 -9.27
C SER A 60 4.70 -17.37 -9.73
N SER A 61 4.35 -18.60 -9.36
CA SER A 61 3.02 -19.16 -9.64
C SER A 61 1.89 -18.49 -8.84
N LYS A 62 2.22 -17.72 -7.80
CA LYS A 62 1.25 -16.93 -7.03
C LYS A 62 0.93 -15.59 -7.67
N VAL A 63 1.73 -15.15 -8.64
CA VAL A 63 1.55 -13.85 -9.28
C VAL A 63 0.65 -13.97 -10.50
N ARG A 64 -0.43 -13.20 -10.50
CA ARG A 64 -1.27 -12.95 -11.68
C ARG A 64 -0.86 -11.60 -12.28
N TYR A 65 -0.19 -11.64 -13.42
CA TYR A 65 0.16 -10.46 -14.19
C TYR A 65 -0.99 -10.03 -15.09
N VAL A 66 -1.31 -8.74 -15.10
CA VAL A 66 -2.35 -8.11 -15.91
C VAL A 66 -1.75 -6.90 -16.63
N ALA A 67 -1.53 -6.99 -17.93
CA ALA A 67 -1.13 -5.85 -18.73
C ALA A 67 -2.32 -4.90 -18.93
N ARG A 68 -2.19 -3.65 -18.47
CA ARG A 68 -3.17 -2.58 -18.67
C ARG A 68 -2.45 -1.25 -18.87
N PRO A 69 -2.35 -0.74 -20.10
CA PRO A 69 -1.69 0.52 -20.35
C PRO A 69 -2.22 1.64 -19.45
N TRP A 70 -1.30 2.48 -18.97
CA TRP A 70 -1.63 3.62 -18.11
C TRP A 70 -2.55 4.60 -18.85
N ASP A 71 -3.71 4.87 -18.25
CA ASP A 71 -4.75 5.74 -18.81
C ASP A 71 -4.89 7.10 -18.11
N GLY A 72 -3.89 7.47 -17.30
CA GLY A 72 -3.87 8.75 -16.59
C GLY A 72 -4.55 8.74 -15.22
N HIS A 73 -5.12 7.60 -14.76
CA HIS A 73 -5.96 7.57 -13.57
C HIS A 73 -5.63 6.39 -12.63
N PHE A 74 -5.02 6.67 -11.46
CA PHE A 74 -4.67 5.62 -10.50
C PHE A 74 -5.88 4.82 -9.98
N GLY A 75 -7.05 5.45 -9.80
CA GLY A 75 -8.25 4.76 -9.34
C GLY A 75 -8.69 3.65 -10.28
N ARG A 76 -8.65 3.90 -11.61
CA ARG A 76 -8.99 2.89 -12.63
C ARG A 76 -8.00 1.74 -12.67
N MET A 77 -6.69 2.04 -12.56
CA MET A 77 -5.66 1.01 -12.49
C MET A 77 -5.82 0.13 -11.24
N LYS A 78 -6.09 0.77 -10.09
CA LYS A 78 -6.31 0.06 -8.82
C LYS A 78 -7.59 -0.77 -8.88
N ASN A 79 -8.69 -0.25 -9.41
CA ASN A 79 -9.93 -1.00 -9.59
C ASN A 79 -9.72 -2.25 -10.47
N ALA A 80 -8.97 -2.14 -11.56
CA ALA A 80 -8.65 -3.29 -12.40
C ALA A 80 -7.91 -4.38 -11.61
N SER A 81 -7.01 -4.02 -10.68
CA SER A 81 -6.35 -4.99 -9.80
C SER A 81 -7.32 -5.64 -8.81
N PHE A 82 -8.32 -4.88 -8.32
CA PHE A 82 -9.35 -5.41 -7.42
C PHE A 82 -10.33 -6.34 -8.14
N GLU A 83 -10.66 -6.05 -9.40
CA GLU A 83 -11.52 -6.89 -10.24
C GLU A 83 -10.86 -8.21 -10.61
N ALA A 84 -9.55 -8.19 -10.85
CA ALA A 84 -8.78 -9.39 -11.15
C ALA A 84 -8.53 -10.28 -9.91
N ALA A 85 -8.70 -9.74 -8.69
CA ALA A 85 -8.50 -10.47 -7.45
C ALA A 85 -9.62 -11.48 -7.16
N THR A 86 -9.27 -12.70 -6.72
CA THR A 86 -10.21 -13.79 -6.45
C THR A 86 -10.43 -14.08 -4.98
N GLY A 87 -9.57 -13.55 -4.09
CA GLY A 87 -9.69 -13.72 -2.64
C GLY A 87 -10.88 -12.96 -2.05
N GLU A 88 -11.38 -13.44 -0.91
CA GLU A 88 -12.44 -12.76 -0.15
C GLU A 88 -11.99 -11.38 0.35
N TRP A 89 -10.70 -11.22 0.61
CA TRP A 89 -10.09 -9.99 1.08
C TRP A 89 -9.06 -9.47 0.09
N ILE A 90 -8.93 -8.15 0.03
CA ILE A 90 -7.90 -7.44 -0.71
C ILE A 90 -7.01 -6.70 0.29
N LEU A 91 -5.70 -6.87 0.16
CA LEU A 91 -4.69 -5.97 0.70
C LEU A 91 -4.05 -5.24 -0.49
N HIS A 92 -4.41 -3.97 -0.68
CA HIS A 92 -3.86 -3.16 -1.75
C HIS A 92 -2.58 -2.47 -1.29
N LEU A 93 -1.51 -2.62 -2.05
CA LEU A 93 -0.19 -2.02 -1.77
C LEU A 93 0.35 -1.27 -2.99
N ASP A 94 1.12 -0.24 -2.74
CA ASP A 94 1.97 0.37 -3.76
C ASP A 94 3.35 -0.34 -3.75
N THR A 95 4.12 -0.30 -4.84
CA THR A 95 5.37 -1.09 -4.99
C THR A 95 6.43 -0.75 -3.94
N ASP A 96 6.40 0.46 -3.41
CA ASP A 96 7.29 0.97 -2.37
C ASP A 96 6.75 0.81 -0.93
N GLU A 97 5.73 -0.05 -0.74
CA GLU A 97 5.18 -0.41 0.58
C GLU A 97 5.57 -1.82 0.99
N ARG A 98 5.70 -2.05 2.29
CA ARG A 98 5.93 -3.37 2.91
C ARG A 98 4.98 -3.57 4.08
N VAL A 99 4.55 -4.79 4.28
CA VAL A 99 3.70 -5.17 5.42
C VAL A 99 4.58 -5.43 6.63
N GLY A 100 4.41 -4.65 7.68
CA GLY A 100 5.17 -4.86 8.92
C GLY A 100 4.77 -6.17 9.63
N PRO A 101 5.69 -6.81 10.37
CA PRO A 101 5.48 -8.13 10.97
C PRO A 101 4.25 -8.23 11.85
N ARG A 102 3.99 -7.21 12.66
CA ARG A 102 2.80 -7.18 13.53
C ARG A 102 1.49 -7.14 12.75
N LEU A 103 1.49 -6.51 11.57
CA LEU A 103 0.31 -6.55 10.71
C LEU A 103 0.11 -7.93 10.12
N VAL A 104 1.17 -8.57 9.62
CA VAL A 104 1.14 -9.96 9.12
C VAL A 104 0.52 -10.90 10.16
N ASP A 105 0.95 -10.81 11.42
CA ASP A 105 0.42 -11.64 12.51
C ASP A 105 -1.06 -11.40 12.78
N ARG A 106 -1.56 -10.20 12.52
CA ARG A 106 -2.96 -9.84 12.78
C ARG A 106 -3.89 -10.07 11.59
N LEU A 107 -3.38 -10.20 10.36
CA LEU A 107 -4.21 -10.39 9.16
C LEU A 107 -5.26 -11.50 9.30
N PRO A 108 -4.93 -12.72 9.78
CA PRO A 108 -5.93 -13.79 9.90
C PRO A 108 -7.11 -13.41 10.79
N TRP A 109 -6.86 -12.71 11.89
CA TRP A 109 -7.90 -12.26 12.82
C TRP A 109 -8.70 -11.07 12.30
N LEU A 110 -8.07 -10.17 11.56
CA LEU A 110 -8.73 -9.04 10.90
C LEU A 110 -9.69 -9.55 9.82
N CYS A 111 -9.23 -10.51 9.01
CA CYS A 111 -10.03 -11.10 7.93
C CYS A 111 -11.18 -11.98 8.45
N ALA A 112 -11.01 -12.68 9.58
CA ALA A 112 -12.09 -13.41 10.26
C ALA A 112 -13.09 -12.49 11.00
N GLY A 113 -12.78 -11.21 11.14
CA GLY A 113 -13.60 -10.24 11.87
C GLY A 113 -14.83 -9.78 11.08
N ARG A 114 -15.71 -9.03 11.78
CA ARG A 114 -16.98 -8.52 11.21
C ARG A 114 -16.81 -7.24 10.37
N ALA A 115 -15.71 -6.53 10.50
CA ALA A 115 -15.50 -5.32 9.72
C ALA A 115 -15.23 -5.65 8.25
N ALA A 116 -15.69 -4.78 7.36
CA ALA A 116 -15.50 -4.96 5.92
C ALA A 116 -14.35 -4.13 5.36
N PHE A 117 -13.85 -3.15 6.10
CA PHE A 117 -12.85 -2.20 5.62
C PHE A 117 -11.98 -1.66 6.76
N TYR A 118 -10.66 -1.65 6.53
CA TYR A 118 -9.70 -1.11 7.47
C TYR A 118 -8.79 -0.05 6.85
N ARG A 119 -8.52 0.98 7.62
CA ARG A 119 -7.42 1.93 7.36
C ARG A 119 -6.21 1.49 8.19
N VAL A 120 -5.12 1.23 7.51
CA VAL A 120 -3.87 0.78 8.12
C VAL A 120 -2.94 1.98 8.30
N PRO A 121 -2.42 2.24 9.50
CA PRO A 121 -1.41 3.28 9.69
C PRO A 121 -0.14 2.97 8.89
N MET A 122 0.50 4.03 8.39
CA MET A 122 1.71 3.96 7.56
C MET A 122 2.85 4.71 8.24
N LEU A 123 4.03 4.10 8.25
CA LEU A 123 5.28 4.76 8.61
C LEU A 123 6.01 5.17 7.33
N TRP A 124 6.22 6.45 7.15
CA TRP A 124 6.95 7.00 6.02
C TRP A 124 8.44 6.99 6.34
N LEU A 125 9.16 6.03 5.78
CA LEU A 125 10.58 5.83 6.05
C LEU A 125 11.42 6.89 5.34
N VAL A 126 12.40 7.43 6.06
CA VAL A 126 13.41 8.37 5.57
C VAL A 126 14.80 7.74 5.55
N SER A 127 14.93 6.54 6.14
CA SER A 127 16.14 5.70 6.12
C SER A 127 15.71 4.24 6.29
N ASP A 128 16.42 3.33 5.62
CA ASP A 128 16.26 1.89 5.77
C ASP A 128 17.30 1.26 6.70
N ASP A 129 18.46 1.92 6.85
CA ASP A 129 19.55 1.43 7.69
C ASP A 129 20.25 2.59 8.44
N PRO A 130 20.05 2.70 9.75
CA PRO A 130 19.00 2.06 10.52
C PRO A 130 17.61 2.56 10.12
N PRO A 131 16.57 1.71 10.20
CA PRO A 131 15.24 2.09 9.75
C PRO A 131 14.65 3.21 10.63
N ALA A 132 14.28 4.33 9.97
CA ALA A 132 13.74 5.50 10.64
C ALA A 132 12.58 6.11 9.82
N TYR A 133 11.60 6.68 10.52
CA TYR A 133 10.42 7.29 9.90
C TYR A 133 10.25 8.76 10.32
N VAL A 134 9.59 9.53 9.48
CA VAL A 134 9.28 10.94 9.75
C VAL A 134 7.93 11.10 10.44
N ARG A 135 7.87 12.02 11.38
CA ARG A 135 6.63 12.47 12.03
C ARG A 135 6.37 13.94 11.71
N THR A 136 5.28 14.16 11.02
CA THR A 136 4.63 15.45 10.86
C THR A 136 3.13 15.27 11.05
N PRO A 137 2.30 16.30 11.14
CA PRO A 137 0.84 16.14 11.18
C PRO A 137 0.27 15.35 9.99
N LYS A 138 1.00 15.28 8.86
CA LYS A 138 0.58 14.55 7.66
C LYS A 138 1.05 13.08 7.67
N HIS A 139 2.24 12.80 8.20
CA HIS A 139 2.87 11.48 8.11
C HIS A 139 2.58 10.58 9.31
N PHE A 140 2.15 11.10 10.46
CA PHE A 140 1.90 10.26 11.62
C PHE A 140 0.79 10.80 12.55
N PRO A 141 -0.22 9.96 12.88
CA PRO A 141 -0.53 8.72 12.18
C PRO A 141 -1.12 9.02 10.80
N CYS A 142 -0.74 8.24 9.78
CA CYS A 142 -1.25 8.36 8.42
C CYS A 142 -2.04 7.08 8.06
N PRO A 143 -3.28 6.89 8.55
CA PRO A 143 -4.04 5.70 8.25
C PRO A 143 -4.61 5.77 6.84
N VAL A 144 -4.23 4.81 5.99
CA VAL A 144 -4.65 4.70 4.59
C VAL A 144 -5.56 3.50 4.38
N PRO A 145 -6.54 3.57 3.45
CA PRO A 145 -7.41 2.44 3.13
C PRO A 145 -6.61 1.39 2.36
N ARG A 146 -6.34 0.23 3.00
CA ARG A 146 -5.49 -0.81 2.41
C ARG A 146 -6.04 -2.22 2.53
N LEU A 147 -6.80 -2.57 3.57
CA LEU A 147 -7.33 -3.92 3.77
C LEU A 147 -8.85 -3.90 3.78
N PHE A 148 -9.48 -4.65 2.86
CA PHE A 148 -10.95 -4.64 2.73
C PHE A 148 -11.48 -5.92 2.07
N ARG A 149 -12.77 -6.22 2.32
CA ARG A 149 -13.47 -7.31 1.64
C ARG A 149 -13.61 -7.01 0.16
N ASN A 150 -13.34 -8.00 -0.68
CA ASN A 150 -13.49 -7.88 -2.14
C ASN A 150 -14.97 -7.85 -2.51
N ARG A 151 -15.52 -6.65 -2.60
CA ARG A 151 -16.94 -6.41 -2.92
C ARG A 151 -17.05 -5.33 -4.00
N PRO A 152 -18.08 -5.38 -4.86
CA PRO A 152 -18.30 -4.37 -5.91
C PRO A 152 -18.35 -2.93 -5.39
N GLU A 153 -18.94 -2.70 -4.23
CA GLU A 153 -19.02 -1.36 -3.61
C GLU A 153 -17.68 -0.84 -3.08
N HIS A 154 -16.69 -1.71 -2.92
CA HIS A 154 -15.33 -1.34 -2.47
C HIS A 154 -14.42 -1.05 -3.67
N ARG A 155 -14.84 -0.11 -4.51
CA ARG A 155 -14.07 0.39 -5.67
C ARG A 155 -13.86 1.89 -5.53
N TYR A 156 -12.77 2.38 -6.09
CA TYR A 156 -12.52 3.81 -6.17
C TYR A 156 -13.49 4.48 -7.15
N LEU A 157 -13.86 5.71 -6.85
CA LEU A 157 -14.62 6.54 -7.80
C LEU A 157 -13.73 6.88 -9.01
N GLU A 158 -14.21 6.66 -10.20
CA GLU A 158 -13.41 6.82 -11.44
C GLU A 158 -13.49 8.23 -12.03
N GLY A 159 -14.42 9.04 -11.57
CA GLY A 159 -14.61 10.42 -12.02
C GLY A 159 -13.85 11.47 -11.21
N GLU A 160 -13.17 11.08 -10.13
CA GLU A 160 -12.56 12.02 -9.18
C GLU A 160 -11.13 11.60 -8.81
N GLY A 161 -10.25 12.60 -8.59
CA GLY A 161 -8.92 12.41 -8.02
C GLY A 161 -8.04 11.45 -8.81
N PRO A 162 -7.58 11.80 -10.01
CA PRO A 162 -6.75 10.90 -10.81
C PRO A 162 -5.46 10.47 -10.08
N VAL A 163 -4.94 11.30 -9.19
CA VAL A 163 -3.76 11.02 -8.36
C VAL A 163 -4.15 10.50 -6.98
N HIS A 164 -5.19 11.08 -6.36
CA HIS A 164 -5.64 10.73 -5.02
C HIS A 164 -7.07 10.14 -5.07
N PRO A 165 -7.23 8.92 -5.60
CA PRO A 165 -8.55 8.33 -5.78
C PRO A 165 -9.26 8.12 -4.44
N ARG A 166 -10.58 8.28 -4.46
CA ARG A 166 -11.42 8.19 -3.26
C ARG A 166 -12.43 7.05 -3.37
N PHE A 167 -12.67 6.36 -2.26
CA PHE A 167 -13.81 5.45 -2.14
C PHE A 167 -15.11 6.24 -1.95
N PRO A 168 -16.29 5.67 -2.32
CA PRO A 168 -17.59 6.27 -2.06
C PRO A 168 -17.78 6.63 -0.58
N GLU A 169 -18.55 7.69 -0.33
CA GLU A 169 -18.75 8.21 1.04
C GLU A 169 -19.28 7.17 2.03
N PRO A 170 -20.26 6.30 1.72
CA PRO A 170 -20.72 5.27 2.64
C PRO A 170 -19.60 4.31 3.05
N VAL A 171 -18.73 3.94 2.10
CA VAL A 171 -17.55 3.09 2.36
C VAL A 171 -16.57 3.80 3.28
N ARG A 172 -16.26 5.07 3.01
CA ARG A 172 -15.33 5.86 3.83
C ARG A 172 -15.77 5.97 5.29
N ARG A 173 -17.08 6.14 5.54
CA ARG A 173 -17.65 6.20 6.89
C ARG A 173 -17.57 4.87 7.64
N SER A 174 -17.61 3.75 6.93
CA SER A 174 -17.54 2.41 7.53
C SER A 174 -16.14 1.94 7.90
N MET A 175 -15.08 2.64 7.44
CA MET A 175 -13.69 2.24 7.60
C MET A 175 -13.25 2.27 9.07
N LYS A 176 -12.70 1.17 9.55
CA LYS A 176 -12.09 1.08 10.89
C LYS A 176 -10.60 1.39 10.82
N LYS A 177 -10.13 2.28 11.70
CA LYS A 177 -8.70 2.58 11.84
C LYS A 177 -8.03 1.53 12.72
N LEU A 178 -6.95 0.91 12.23
CA LEU A 178 -6.11 0.03 13.02
C LEU A 178 -5.14 0.84 13.88
N LYS A 179 -4.62 0.20 14.93
CA LYS A 179 -3.61 0.77 15.85
C LYS A 179 -2.56 -0.30 16.16
N GLY A 180 -1.31 0.12 16.35
CA GLY A 180 -0.21 -0.74 16.77
C GLY A 180 0.23 -1.75 15.72
N VAL A 181 -0.15 -1.54 14.46
CA VAL A 181 0.31 -2.27 13.26
C VAL A 181 0.56 -1.25 12.17
N TYR A 182 1.51 -1.52 11.27
CA TYR A 182 1.93 -0.52 10.29
C TYR A 182 2.25 -1.14 8.94
N LEU A 183 2.06 -0.34 7.89
CA LEU A 183 2.76 -0.47 6.62
C LEU A 183 4.02 0.39 6.68
N LEU A 184 5.08 -0.07 6.05
CA LEU A 184 6.34 0.64 5.89
C LEU A 184 6.37 1.20 4.47
N HIS A 185 6.45 2.52 4.33
CA HIS A 185 6.44 3.21 3.03
C HIS A 185 7.81 3.82 2.76
N HIS A 186 8.49 3.29 1.79
CA HIS A 186 9.90 3.57 1.49
C HIS A 186 10.13 4.74 0.52
N CYS A 187 9.07 5.35 -0.01
CA CYS A 187 9.15 6.40 -1.02
C CYS A 187 10.17 7.50 -0.67
N LEU A 188 10.19 7.95 0.60
CA LEU A 188 11.10 9.03 1.01
C LEU A 188 12.54 8.53 1.19
N ALA A 189 12.73 7.28 1.64
CA ALA A 189 14.05 6.69 1.83
C ALA A 189 14.73 6.36 0.49
N TRP A 190 13.94 5.98 -0.53
CA TRP A 190 14.48 5.54 -1.83
C TRP A 190 14.56 6.65 -2.87
N SER A 191 14.12 7.86 -2.56
CA SER A 191 14.09 8.97 -3.51
C SER A 191 15.04 10.10 -3.07
N SER A 192 15.75 10.70 -4.01
CA SER A 192 16.46 11.95 -3.75
C SER A 192 15.50 13.12 -3.52
N ARG A 193 15.98 14.19 -2.92
CA ARG A 193 15.16 15.41 -2.72
C ARG A 193 14.66 15.96 -4.04
N GLU A 194 15.49 15.98 -5.07
CA GLU A 194 15.14 16.44 -6.42
C GLU A 194 14.03 15.59 -7.04
N ALA A 195 14.10 14.25 -6.86
CA ALA A 195 13.05 13.34 -7.33
C ALA A 195 11.72 13.56 -6.59
N LEU A 196 11.75 13.79 -5.28
CA LEU A 196 10.56 14.10 -4.49
C LEU A 196 9.94 15.44 -4.87
N GLU A 197 10.76 16.47 -5.15
CA GLU A 197 10.28 17.75 -5.66
C GLU A 197 9.65 17.62 -7.05
N ALA A 198 10.27 16.85 -7.94
CA ALA A 198 9.71 16.56 -9.26
C ALA A 198 8.38 15.80 -9.16
N LYS A 199 8.30 14.79 -8.27
CA LYS A 199 7.07 14.04 -8.01
C LYS A 199 5.95 14.94 -7.47
N ALA A 200 6.25 15.82 -6.52
CA ALA A 200 5.27 16.76 -5.96
C ALA A 200 4.71 17.69 -7.05
N ARG A 201 5.57 18.24 -7.93
CA ARG A 201 5.15 19.08 -9.07
C ARG A 201 4.31 18.30 -10.08
N ALA A 202 4.74 17.10 -10.45
CA ALA A 202 4.03 16.26 -11.43
C ALA A 202 2.63 15.87 -10.95
N TYR A 203 2.46 15.60 -9.67
CA TYR A 203 1.16 15.27 -9.08
C TYR A 203 0.24 16.49 -8.99
N ALA A 204 0.78 17.64 -8.61
CA ALA A 204 0.04 18.91 -8.61
C ALA A 204 -0.46 19.30 -10.02
N ALA A 205 0.37 19.07 -11.04
CA ALA A 205 -0.03 19.34 -12.45
C ALA A 205 -1.16 18.42 -12.93
N ARG A 206 -1.24 17.18 -12.42
CA ARG A 206 -2.31 16.23 -12.76
C ARG A 206 -3.60 16.43 -11.95
N GLU A 207 -3.49 17.00 -10.78
CA GLU A 207 -4.61 17.26 -9.87
C GLU A 207 -4.50 18.68 -9.30
N PRO A 208 -4.96 19.70 -10.07
CA PRO A 208 -4.94 21.10 -9.63
C PRO A 208 -5.66 21.28 -8.28
N GLY A 209 -5.07 22.10 -7.41
CA GLY A 209 -5.54 22.29 -6.03
C GLY A 209 -4.95 21.30 -5.00
N SER A 210 -4.12 20.35 -5.45
CA SER A 210 -3.43 19.41 -4.56
C SER A 210 -2.00 19.82 -4.18
N GLU A 211 -1.54 21.01 -4.57
CA GLU A 211 -0.16 21.50 -4.41
C GLU A 211 0.31 21.44 -2.96
N ALA A 212 -0.49 22.00 -2.04
CA ALA A 212 -0.17 21.99 -0.61
C ALA A 212 -0.16 20.59 -0.03
N THR A 213 -1.04 19.69 -0.52
CA THR A 213 -1.10 18.30 -0.09
C THR A 213 0.14 17.55 -0.55
N ASN A 214 0.53 17.66 -1.81
CA ASN A 214 1.71 17.03 -2.36
C ASN A 214 2.99 17.56 -1.72
N ALA A 215 3.11 18.88 -1.52
CA ALA A 215 4.22 19.47 -0.80
C ALA A 215 4.32 18.91 0.64
N ALA A 216 3.19 18.81 1.35
CA ALA A 216 3.19 18.30 2.72
C ALA A 216 3.63 16.82 2.82
N TYR A 217 3.36 16.00 1.80
CA TYR A 217 3.81 14.60 1.77
C TYR A 217 5.27 14.44 1.32
N TYR A 218 5.67 15.07 0.22
CA TYR A 218 6.97 14.79 -0.41
C TYR A 218 8.08 15.73 0.04
N LEU A 219 7.74 16.96 0.50
CA LEU A 219 8.73 17.96 0.93
C LEU A 219 8.74 18.09 2.46
N TRP A 220 8.76 16.95 3.14
CA TRP A 220 8.64 16.85 4.59
C TRP A 220 9.69 17.68 5.36
N TRP A 221 10.89 17.86 4.80
CA TRP A 221 11.96 18.68 5.39
C TRP A 221 11.68 20.20 5.38
N ARG A 222 10.64 20.65 4.63
CA ARG A 222 10.24 22.07 4.58
C ARG A 222 9.21 22.46 5.65
N GLN A 223 8.87 21.54 6.54
CA GLN A 223 7.93 21.75 7.63
C GLN A 223 8.51 21.25 8.95
N PRO A 224 7.96 21.67 10.12
CA PRO A 224 8.36 21.08 11.40
C PRO A 224 8.18 19.57 11.40
N HIS A 225 9.24 18.85 11.74
CA HIS A 225 9.26 17.38 11.70
C HIS A 225 10.14 16.80 12.79
N GLU A 226 9.92 15.52 13.06
CA GLU A 226 10.72 14.68 13.94
C GLU A 226 11.06 13.39 13.19
N VAL A 227 12.29 12.92 13.28
CA VAL A 227 12.70 11.61 12.78
C VAL A 227 12.86 10.67 13.96
N ARG A 228 12.24 9.49 13.87
CA ARG A 228 12.31 8.46 14.92
C ARG A 228 12.71 7.11 14.35
N PRO A 229 13.43 6.28 15.14
CA PRO A 229 13.69 4.90 14.78
C PRO A 229 12.37 4.12 14.70
N VAL A 230 12.30 3.16 13.79
CA VAL A 230 11.13 2.26 13.68
C VAL A 230 11.05 1.38 14.92
N GLY A 231 12.19 0.86 15.41
CA GLY A 231 12.26 0.05 16.63
C GLY A 231 11.21 -1.08 16.63
N ASP A 232 10.52 -1.22 17.77
CA ASP A 232 9.48 -2.25 17.97
C ASP A 232 8.12 -1.92 17.33
N LEU A 233 7.99 -0.86 16.56
CA LEU A 233 6.71 -0.47 15.95
C LEU A 233 6.35 -1.31 14.72
N ALA A 234 7.36 -1.81 13.99
CA ALA A 234 7.16 -2.56 12.75
C ALA A 234 6.83 -4.02 12.96
#